data_0975c2b3c540309e73af606d6c51114b
#
_entry.id   0975c2b3c540309e73af606d6c51114b
#
_cell.length_a   1.000
_cell.length_b   1.000
_cell.length_c   1.000
_cell.angle_alpha   90.00
_cell.angle_beta   90.00
_cell.angle_gamma   90.00
#
_symmetry.space_group_name_H-M   'P 1'
#
loop_
_entity.id
_entity.type
_entity.pdbx_description
1 polymer ?
#
loop_
_entity_poly.entity_id
_entity_poly.type
_entity_poly.pdbx_seq_one_letter_code
_entity_poly.pdbx_strand_id
1 'polypeptide(L)'
;MSHSLRYLANCSMLFTELPLLQRPAAARSAGFGAVEFWWPFEDPVPGDAAADAFVSAVGDAGVRLVGLNFFAGDLAGPDAGVLSIPARSQQFRDNIDVTVGIGERLGASGFNALYGVRVDGVAEQEQDELAVTNITDAARAAAGIGATVFIEPVSGPKPYPLRRAADA
;
A
#
# COMPACT_ATOMS: atom_id res chain seq x y z
N MET A 1 -26.26 20.34 3.31
CA MET A 1 -26.18 19.72 1.97
C MET A 1 -25.73 18.28 2.18
N SER A 2 -26.53 17.30 1.80
CA SER A 2 -26.11 15.89 1.79
C SER A 2 -25.37 15.63 0.49
N HIS A 3 -24.18 15.06 0.54
CA HIS A 3 -23.44 14.60 -0.66
C HIS A 3 -23.49 13.06 -0.74
N SER A 4 -23.30 12.52 -1.94
CA SER A 4 -23.33 11.09 -2.21
C SER A 4 -21.94 10.41 -2.12
N LEU A 5 -20.94 11.14 -1.65
CA LEU A 5 -19.57 10.60 -1.53
C LEU A 5 -19.52 9.52 -0.46
N ARG A 6 -18.83 8.44 -0.79
CA ARG A 6 -18.53 7.36 0.15
C ARG A 6 -17.14 7.61 0.73
N TYR A 7 -17.03 7.58 2.06
CA TYR A 7 -15.79 7.72 2.77
C TYR A 7 -15.27 6.36 3.21
N LEU A 8 -13.96 6.25 3.29
CA LEU A 8 -13.25 5.16 3.92
C LEU A 8 -12.29 5.72 4.99
N ALA A 9 -11.85 4.88 5.90
CA ALA A 9 -10.84 5.24 6.88
C ALA A 9 -9.48 4.67 6.45
N ASN A 10 -8.45 5.52 6.35
CA ASN A 10 -7.08 5.05 6.30
C ASN A 10 -6.63 4.71 7.73
N CYS A 11 -6.60 3.43 8.05
CA CYS A 11 -6.28 2.95 9.40
C CYS A 11 -4.78 2.96 9.72
N SER A 12 -3.93 3.35 8.77
CA SER A 12 -2.52 3.68 9.04
C SER A 12 -2.33 5.11 9.53
N MET A 13 -3.34 5.97 9.35
CA MET A 13 -3.35 7.37 9.79
C MET A 13 -4.35 7.63 10.93
N LEU A 14 -5.44 6.87 10.97
CA LEU A 14 -6.50 6.96 11.96
C LEU A 14 -6.46 5.76 12.91
N PHE A 15 -6.86 5.96 14.16
CA PHE A 15 -6.88 4.93 15.21
C PHE A 15 -5.49 4.37 15.54
N THR A 16 -4.45 5.17 15.32
CA THR A 16 -3.04 4.76 15.52
C THR A 16 -2.67 4.55 16.99
N GLU A 17 -3.47 5.05 17.91
CA GLU A 17 -3.39 4.78 19.34
C GLU A 17 -3.75 3.33 19.71
N LEU A 18 -4.39 2.60 18.78
CA LEU A 18 -4.77 1.20 18.96
C LEU A 18 -3.79 0.25 18.26
N PRO A 19 -3.61 -0.97 18.79
CA PRO A 19 -2.92 -2.05 18.07
C PRO A 19 -3.53 -2.28 16.69
N LEU A 20 -2.71 -2.66 15.72
CA LEU A 20 -3.10 -2.85 14.32
C LEU A 20 -4.42 -3.64 14.15
N LEU A 21 -4.53 -4.77 14.82
CA LEU A 21 -5.68 -5.68 14.67
C LEU A 21 -6.99 -5.15 15.29
N GLN A 22 -6.93 -4.08 16.07
CA GLN A 22 -8.12 -3.44 16.65
C GLN A 22 -8.65 -2.28 15.80
N ARG A 23 -7.83 -1.76 14.90
CA ARG A 23 -8.18 -0.58 14.07
C ARG A 23 -9.37 -0.80 13.14
N PRO A 24 -9.53 -1.98 12.49
CA PRO A 24 -10.72 -2.23 11.66
C PRO A 24 -12.04 -2.13 12.46
N ALA A 25 -12.07 -2.71 13.66
CA ALA A 25 -13.25 -2.64 14.53
C ALA A 25 -13.52 -1.19 15.03
N ALA A 26 -12.47 -0.42 15.31
CA ALA A 26 -12.60 0.99 15.67
C ALA A 26 -13.16 1.81 14.51
N ALA A 27 -12.68 1.58 13.29
CA ALA A 27 -13.22 2.23 12.09
C ALA A 27 -14.71 1.88 11.90
N ARG A 28 -15.08 0.62 12.07
CA ARG A 28 -16.49 0.19 12.03
C ARG A 28 -17.34 0.90 13.08
N SER A 29 -16.85 0.98 14.31
CA SER A 29 -17.55 1.66 15.41
C SER A 29 -17.70 3.16 15.17
N ALA A 30 -16.76 3.78 14.45
CA ALA A 30 -16.85 5.18 14.01
C ALA A 30 -17.77 5.40 12.80
N GLY A 31 -18.39 4.34 12.27
CA GLY A 31 -19.37 4.42 11.18
C GLY A 31 -18.79 4.19 9.77
N PHE A 32 -17.50 3.85 9.64
CA PHE A 32 -16.93 3.51 8.35
C PHE A 32 -17.29 2.09 7.93
N GLY A 33 -17.68 1.92 6.68
CA GLY A 33 -17.94 0.61 6.07
C GLY A 33 -16.81 0.12 5.18
N ALA A 34 -15.76 0.93 5.03
CA ALA A 34 -14.59 0.62 4.22
C ALA A 34 -13.32 1.20 4.85
N VAL A 35 -12.21 0.50 4.64
CA VAL A 35 -10.90 0.86 5.16
C VAL A 35 -9.83 0.71 4.08
N GLU A 36 -8.75 1.41 4.25
CA GLU A 36 -7.48 1.18 3.56
C GLU A 36 -6.33 1.16 4.56
N PHE A 37 -5.22 0.59 4.16
CA PHE A 37 -4.00 0.54 4.95
C PHE A 37 -2.78 0.83 4.05
N TRP A 38 -1.78 1.51 4.59
CA TRP A 38 -0.41 1.32 4.16
C TRP A 38 -0.01 -0.12 4.48
N TRP A 39 1.12 -0.59 3.93
CA TRP A 39 1.60 -1.92 4.28
C TRP A 39 1.72 -2.04 5.81
N PRO A 40 0.96 -2.96 6.44
CA PRO A 40 0.77 -2.91 7.88
C PRO A 40 1.82 -3.70 8.68
N PHE A 41 2.79 -4.30 7.99
CA PHE A 41 3.81 -5.13 8.61
C PHE A 41 5.19 -4.49 8.47
N GLU A 42 6.11 -4.87 9.37
CA GLU A 42 7.50 -4.41 9.33
C GLU A 42 8.25 -5.05 8.15
N ASP A 43 8.06 -6.36 7.96
CA ASP A 43 8.69 -7.11 6.88
C ASP A 43 7.87 -7.06 5.58
N PRO A 44 8.53 -7.11 4.40
CA PRO A 44 7.82 -7.22 3.12
C PRO A 44 7.06 -8.54 2.98
N VAL A 45 7.54 -9.60 3.63
CA VAL A 45 6.88 -10.92 3.68
C VAL A 45 6.68 -11.31 5.15
N PRO A 46 5.55 -10.97 5.76
CA PRO A 46 5.24 -11.36 7.12
C PRO A 46 5.00 -12.88 7.20
N GLY A 47 5.17 -13.44 8.38
CA GLY A 47 4.76 -14.85 8.59
C GLY A 47 3.25 -15.04 8.40
N ASP A 48 2.85 -16.21 7.92
CA ASP A 48 1.46 -16.56 7.58
C ASP A 48 0.48 -16.23 8.72
N ALA A 49 0.87 -16.52 9.97
CA ALA A 49 0.02 -16.23 11.12
C ALA A 49 -0.29 -14.73 11.30
N ALA A 50 0.66 -13.84 10.95
CA ALA A 50 0.43 -12.40 11.04
C ALA A 50 -0.50 -11.92 9.93
N ALA A 51 -0.32 -12.42 8.71
CA ALA A 51 -1.21 -12.14 7.58
C ALA A 51 -2.63 -12.65 7.85
N ASP A 52 -2.76 -13.88 8.37
CA ASP A 52 -4.04 -14.49 8.73
C ASP A 52 -4.77 -13.70 9.83
N ALA A 53 -4.03 -13.26 10.86
CA ALA A 53 -4.61 -12.45 11.92
C ALA A 53 -5.13 -11.10 11.39
N PHE A 54 -4.40 -10.47 10.48
CA PHE A 54 -4.83 -9.22 9.85
C PHE A 54 -6.10 -9.42 9.00
N VAL A 55 -6.12 -10.45 8.16
CA VAL A 55 -7.30 -10.78 7.35
C VAL A 55 -8.51 -11.07 8.23
N SER A 56 -8.33 -11.84 9.31
CA SER A 56 -9.40 -12.13 10.26
C SER A 56 -9.91 -10.85 10.93
N ALA A 57 -9.02 -9.98 11.38
CA ALA A 57 -9.41 -8.73 12.05
C ALA A 57 -10.24 -7.80 11.15
N VAL A 58 -9.90 -7.71 9.87
CA VAL A 58 -10.67 -6.91 8.89
C VAL A 58 -12.03 -7.58 8.60
N GLY A 59 -12.03 -8.89 8.37
CA GLY A 59 -13.25 -9.67 8.11
C GLY A 59 -14.23 -9.63 9.27
N ASP A 60 -13.76 -9.88 10.50
CA ASP A 60 -14.57 -9.91 11.73
C ASP A 60 -15.18 -8.52 12.06
N ALA A 61 -14.46 -7.45 11.72
CA ALA A 61 -14.96 -6.08 11.87
C ALA A 61 -16.11 -5.76 10.91
N GLY A 62 -16.32 -6.55 9.85
CA GLY A 62 -17.36 -6.33 8.85
C GLY A 62 -17.14 -5.04 8.04
N VAL A 63 -15.89 -4.66 7.82
CA VAL A 63 -15.49 -3.57 6.93
C VAL A 63 -14.86 -4.15 5.66
N ARG A 64 -14.96 -3.43 4.54
CA ARG A 64 -14.29 -3.82 3.30
C ARG A 64 -12.90 -3.22 3.25
N LEU A 65 -11.88 -4.02 2.95
CA LEU A 65 -10.60 -3.49 2.51
C LEU A 65 -10.73 -3.01 1.06
N VAL A 66 -10.56 -1.73 0.80
CA VAL A 66 -10.65 -1.18 -0.57
C VAL A 66 -9.30 -0.83 -1.15
N GLY A 67 -8.31 -0.55 -0.30
CA GLY A 67 -6.95 -0.23 -0.70
C GLY A 67 -5.91 -0.81 0.26
N LEU A 68 -4.80 -1.26 -0.29
CA LEU A 68 -3.63 -1.69 0.46
C LEU A 68 -2.38 -1.22 -0.28
N ASN A 69 -1.44 -0.60 0.42
CA ASN A 69 -0.15 -0.31 -0.20
C ASN A 69 0.69 -1.58 -0.28
N PHE A 70 1.47 -1.69 -1.34
CA PHE A 70 2.64 -2.57 -1.33
C PHE A 70 3.65 -2.09 -0.29
N PHE A 71 4.56 -2.96 0.10
CA PHE A 71 5.68 -2.61 0.96
C PHE A 71 6.41 -1.39 0.42
N ALA A 72 6.56 -0.38 1.25
CA ALA A 72 7.09 0.92 0.86
C ALA A 72 8.31 1.35 1.71
N GLY A 73 8.85 0.43 2.49
CA GLY A 73 9.91 0.73 3.44
C GLY A 73 9.42 1.48 4.67
N ASP A 74 10.30 2.21 5.32
CA ASP A 74 9.97 3.07 6.47
C ASP A 74 9.43 4.42 5.99
N LEU A 75 8.12 4.52 5.85
CA LEU A 75 7.45 5.77 5.43
C LEU A 75 7.51 6.88 6.48
N ALA A 76 7.65 6.53 7.75
CA ALA A 76 7.85 7.50 8.83
C ALA A 76 9.29 8.02 8.87
N GLY A 77 10.23 7.19 8.43
CA GLY A 77 11.67 7.46 8.35
C GLY A 77 12.12 8.01 6.98
N PRO A 78 13.27 7.54 6.48
CA PRO A 78 13.88 8.07 5.26
C PRO A 78 13.17 7.64 3.97
N ASP A 79 12.46 6.50 3.99
CA ASP A 79 11.86 5.96 2.78
C ASP A 79 10.61 6.75 2.38
N ALA A 80 10.32 6.75 1.10
CA ALA A 80 9.09 7.30 0.54
C ALA A 80 8.54 6.35 -0.53
N GLY A 81 8.75 5.05 -0.33
CA GLY A 81 8.50 4.00 -1.30
C GLY A 81 9.77 3.29 -1.72
N VAL A 82 9.64 2.13 -2.32
CA VAL A 82 10.76 1.28 -2.73
C VAL A 82 10.68 0.79 -4.17
N LEU A 83 9.65 1.22 -4.91
CA LEU A 83 9.37 0.74 -6.27
C LEU A 83 10.57 0.93 -7.22
N SER A 84 11.27 2.06 -7.11
CA SER A 84 12.39 2.46 -7.97
C SER A 84 13.77 2.26 -7.34
N ILE A 85 13.84 1.67 -6.16
CA ILE A 85 15.11 1.57 -5.40
C ILE A 85 15.81 0.23 -5.71
N PRO A 86 16.97 0.23 -6.42
CA PRO A 86 17.61 -1.03 -6.84
C PRO A 86 17.90 -1.98 -5.68
N ALA A 87 18.46 -1.46 -4.58
CA ALA A 87 18.79 -2.26 -3.40
C ALA A 87 17.55 -2.85 -2.67
N ARG A 88 16.35 -2.34 -2.95
CA ARG A 88 15.09 -2.74 -2.31
C ARG A 88 14.13 -3.45 -3.29
N SER A 89 14.50 -3.54 -4.57
CA SER A 89 13.64 -4.09 -5.61
C SER A 89 13.21 -5.54 -5.34
N GLN A 90 14.09 -6.36 -4.78
CA GLN A 90 13.73 -7.73 -4.41
C GLN A 90 12.67 -7.76 -3.30
N GLN A 91 12.77 -6.90 -2.30
CA GLN A 91 11.77 -6.78 -1.23
C GLN A 91 10.40 -6.38 -1.78
N PHE A 92 10.35 -5.48 -2.76
CA PHE A 92 9.11 -5.11 -3.43
C PHE A 92 8.50 -6.31 -4.17
N ARG A 93 9.30 -7.03 -4.94
CA ARG A 93 8.83 -8.21 -5.71
C ARG A 93 8.35 -9.33 -4.80
N ASP A 94 9.08 -9.63 -3.73
CA ASP A 94 8.69 -10.66 -2.76
C ASP A 94 7.37 -10.30 -2.05
N ASN A 95 7.07 -9.01 -1.92
CA ASN A 95 5.85 -8.52 -1.31
C ASN A 95 4.62 -8.65 -2.22
N ILE A 96 4.77 -8.72 -3.54
CA ILE A 96 3.63 -8.68 -4.49
C ILE A 96 2.62 -9.78 -4.18
N ASP A 97 3.06 -11.02 -4.11
CA ASP A 97 2.16 -12.17 -3.92
C ASP A 97 1.42 -12.12 -2.58
N VAL A 98 2.10 -11.70 -1.52
CA VAL A 98 1.50 -11.58 -0.19
C VAL A 98 0.45 -10.46 -0.17
N THR A 99 0.78 -9.30 -0.73
CA THR A 99 -0.14 -8.15 -0.77
C THR A 99 -1.38 -8.46 -1.59
N VAL A 100 -1.19 -9.06 -2.77
CA VAL A 100 -2.30 -9.45 -3.65
C VAL A 100 -3.13 -10.58 -3.02
N GLY A 101 -2.48 -11.55 -2.36
CA GLY A 101 -3.18 -12.64 -1.66
C GLY A 101 -4.03 -12.15 -0.48
N ILE A 102 -3.55 -11.16 0.30
CA ILE A 102 -4.37 -10.49 1.32
C ILE A 102 -5.55 -9.76 0.66
N GLY A 103 -5.28 -9.05 -0.44
CA GLY A 103 -6.30 -8.33 -1.20
C GLY A 103 -7.38 -9.26 -1.77
N GLU A 104 -7.01 -10.41 -2.32
CA GLU A 104 -7.92 -11.42 -2.84
C GLU A 104 -8.88 -11.92 -1.75
N ARG A 105 -8.34 -12.26 -0.58
CA ARG A 105 -9.12 -12.76 0.58
C ARG A 105 -10.11 -11.73 1.11
N LEU A 106 -9.82 -10.44 0.98
CA LEU A 106 -10.62 -9.33 1.53
C LEU A 106 -11.40 -8.55 0.45
N GLY A 107 -11.27 -8.93 -0.83
CA GLY A 107 -11.94 -8.29 -1.95
C GLY A 107 -11.43 -6.87 -2.20
N ALA A 108 -10.13 -6.61 -2.00
CA ALA A 108 -9.53 -5.31 -2.31
C ALA A 108 -9.59 -5.02 -3.81
N SER A 109 -9.88 -3.78 -4.17
CA SER A 109 -9.99 -3.34 -5.57
C SER A 109 -8.80 -2.50 -6.04
N GLY A 110 -7.92 -2.11 -5.12
CA GLY A 110 -6.79 -1.25 -5.44
C GLY A 110 -5.57 -1.49 -4.57
N PHE A 111 -4.41 -1.37 -5.19
CA PHE A 111 -3.12 -1.41 -4.52
C PHE A 111 -2.32 -0.17 -4.88
N ASN A 112 -1.62 0.41 -3.91
CA ASN A 112 -0.82 1.59 -4.13
C ASN A 112 0.66 1.25 -4.07
N ALA A 113 1.42 1.65 -5.09
CA ALA A 113 2.87 1.50 -5.17
C ALA A 113 3.54 2.87 -5.06
N LEU A 114 4.36 3.08 -4.03
CA LEU A 114 5.10 4.31 -3.84
C LEU A 114 6.46 4.22 -4.51
N TYR A 115 6.72 5.20 -5.40
CA TYR A 115 7.91 5.24 -6.24
C TYR A 115 9.22 5.20 -5.44
N GLY A 116 9.33 6.00 -4.40
CA GLY A 116 10.55 6.19 -3.64
C GLY A 116 11.27 7.51 -3.97
N VAL A 117 12.46 7.69 -3.41
CA VAL A 117 13.31 8.84 -3.67
C VAL A 117 14.41 8.50 -4.67
N ARG A 118 15.01 9.53 -5.28
CA ARG A 118 16.22 9.31 -6.10
C ARG A 118 17.38 8.85 -5.22
N VAL A 119 18.14 7.91 -5.75
CA VAL A 119 19.30 7.31 -5.06
C VAL A 119 20.59 7.88 -5.63
N ASP A 120 21.44 8.41 -4.76
CA ASP A 120 22.73 8.95 -5.18
C ASP A 120 23.56 7.89 -5.90
N GLY A 121 24.14 8.28 -7.04
CA GLY A 121 24.98 7.41 -7.85
C GLY A 121 24.22 6.42 -8.76
N VAL A 122 22.90 6.44 -8.75
CA VAL A 122 22.05 5.68 -9.70
C VAL A 122 21.46 6.65 -10.71
N ALA A 123 21.55 6.31 -12.00
CA ALA A 123 20.95 7.14 -13.04
C ALA A 123 19.43 7.19 -12.89
N GLU A 124 18.83 8.38 -13.07
CA GLU A 124 17.37 8.55 -12.97
C GLU A 124 16.62 7.62 -13.93
N GLN A 125 17.12 7.49 -15.15
CA GLN A 125 16.53 6.59 -16.14
C GLN A 125 16.56 5.12 -15.67
N GLU A 126 17.62 4.67 -15.04
CA GLU A 126 17.73 3.31 -14.50
C GLU A 126 16.68 3.07 -13.40
N GLN A 127 16.46 4.06 -12.54
CA GLN A 127 15.40 3.98 -11.52
C GLN A 127 14.00 3.97 -12.14
N ASP A 128 13.78 4.76 -13.20
CA ASP A 128 12.49 4.81 -13.89
C ASP A 128 12.19 3.47 -14.59
N GLU A 129 13.17 2.89 -15.29
CA GLU A 129 13.04 1.58 -15.93
C GLU A 129 12.78 0.46 -14.92
N LEU A 130 13.44 0.51 -13.76
CA LEU A 130 13.20 -0.42 -12.67
C LEU A 130 11.78 -0.27 -12.10
N ALA A 131 11.32 0.96 -11.91
CA ALA A 131 9.97 1.21 -11.43
C ALA A 131 8.91 0.70 -12.39
N VAL A 132 9.10 0.91 -13.70
CA VAL A 132 8.22 0.37 -14.76
C VAL A 132 8.18 -1.16 -14.72
N THR A 133 9.34 -1.80 -14.54
CA THR A 133 9.43 -3.26 -14.41
C THR A 133 8.64 -3.76 -13.20
N ASN A 134 8.93 -3.21 -12.03
CA ASN A 134 8.31 -3.64 -10.78
C ASN A 134 6.80 -3.38 -10.75
N ILE A 135 6.33 -2.20 -11.24
CA ILE A 135 4.89 -1.91 -11.27
C ILE A 135 4.15 -2.78 -12.28
N THR A 136 4.82 -3.17 -13.38
CA THR A 136 4.24 -4.08 -14.38
C THR A 136 4.00 -5.46 -13.77
N ASP A 137 4.93 -5.98 -12.99
CA ASP A 137 4.77 -7.27 -12.30
C ASP A 137 3.65 -7.19 -11.26
N ALA A 138 3.61 -6.13 -10.46
CA ALA A 138 2.54 -5.89 -9.50
C ALA A 138 1.16 -5.75 -10.18
N ALA A 139 1.09 -5.00 -11.29
CA ALA A 139 -0.15 -4.81 -12.03
C ALA A 139 -0.66 -6.12 -12.65
N ARG A 140 0.24 -6.98 -13.13
CA ARG A 140 -0.12 -8.31 -13.66
C ARG A 140 -0.69 -9.20 -12.56
N ALA A 141 -0.08 -9.22 -11.37
CA ALA A 141 -0.58 -9.97 -10.24
C ALA A 141 -1.95 -9.45 -9.77
N ALA A 142 -2.10 -8.14 -9.62
CA ALA A 142 -3.35 -7.50 -9.22
C ALA A 142 -4.48 -7.73 -10.23
N ALA A 143 -4.19 -7.72 -11.52
CA ALA A 143 -5.16 -8.00 -12.57
C ALA A 143 -5.73 -9.42 -12.48
N GLY A 144 -4.96 -10.39 -11.95
CA GLY A 144 -5.40 -11.76 -11.71
C GLY A 144 -6.59 -11.86 -10.75
N ILE A 145 -6.76 -10.88 -9.86
CA ILE A 145 -7.89 -10.78 -8.92
C ILE A 145 -8.87 -9.65 -9.26
N GLY A 146 -8.73 -9.03 -10.44
CA GLY A 146 -9.58 -7.92 -10.88
C GLY A 146 -9.31 -6.58 -10.19
N ALA A 147 -8.14 -6.42 -9.56
CA ALA A 147 -7.72 -5.19 -8.90
C ALA A 147 -6.80 -4.33 -9.79
N THR A 148 -6.65 -3.07 -9.40
CA THR A 148 -5.81 -2.07 -10.09
C THR A 148 -4.64 -1.66 -9.23
N VAL A 149 -3.47 -1.44 -9.82
CA VAL A 149 -2.33 -0.82 -9.15
C VAL A 149 -2.31 0.67 -9.48
N PHE A 150 -2.14 1.48 -8.44
CA PHE A 150 -1.97 2.92 -8.54
C PHE A 150 -0.52 3.29 -8.26
N ILE A 151 -0.05 4.36 -8.92
CA ILE A 151 1.16 5.06 -8.55
C ILE A 151 0.76 6.43 -8.01
N GLU A 152 1.31 6.82 -6.88
CA GLU A 152 0.88 8.01 -6.17
C GLU A 152 1.90 9.14 -6.31
N PRO A 153 1.51 10.30 -6.87
CA PRO A 153 2.29 11.53 -6.72
C PRO A 153 2.25 12.01 -5.28
N VAL A 154 3.43 12.25 -4.69
CA VAL A 154 3.55 12.69 -3.30
C VAL A 154 4.14 14.10 -3.24
N SER A 155 3.39 15.03 -2.66
CA SER A 155 3.86 16.38 -2.34
C SER A 155 4.38 16.43 -0.90
N GLY A 156 5.32 17.33 -0.61
CA GLY A 156 5.86 17.49 0.74
C GLY A 156 7.35 17.79 0.76
N PRO A 157 7.99 17.73 1.93
CA PRO A 157 9.39 18.09 2.10
C PRO A 157 10.37 17.04 1.56
N LYS A 158 9.96 15.78 1.40
CA LYS A 158 10.83 14.73 0.86
C LYS A 158 11.11 14.97 -0.63
N PRO A 159 12.30 14.65 -1.12
CA PRO A 159 12.67 14.82 -2.53
C PRO A 159 12.05 13.71 -3.41
N TYR A 160 10.73 13.65 -3.42
CA TYR A 160 9.97 12.67 -4.19
C TYR A 160 9.87 13.12 -5.66
N PRO A 161 10.25 12.29 -6.65
CA PRO A 161 10.30 12.72 -8.04
C PRO A 161 8.92 12.91 -8.67
N LEU A 162 7.92 12.10 -8.31
CA LEU A 162 6.57 12.21 -8.84
C LEU A 162 5.74 13.14 -7.95
N ARG A 163 5.67 14.42 -8.29
CA ARG A 163 5.01 15.43 -7.45
C ARG A 163 3.61 15.80 -7.93
N ARG A 164 3.29 15.53 -9.17
CA ARG A 164 2.03 15.84 -9.84
C ARG A 164 1.57 14.64 -10.65
N ALA A 165 0.28 14.56 -10.94
CA ALA A 165 -0.28 13.49 -11.77
C ALA A 165 0.37 13.37 -13.16
N ALA A 166 0.94 14.45 -13.68
CA ALA A 166 1.66 14.42 -14.95
C ALA A 166 3.07 13.83 -14.86
N ASP A 167 3.59 13.62 -13.66
CA ASP A 167 4.92 13.04 -13.44
C ASP A 167 4.82 11.50 -13.30
N ALA A 168 3.61 10.93 -13.16
CA ALA A 168 3.29 9.50 -13.01
C ALA A 168 2.78 8.86 -14.36
#